data_4d011218267747f70d93b9572660c3a6
#
_entry.id   4d011218267747f70d93b9572660c3a6
#
_cell.length_a   1.000
_cell.length_b   1.000
_cell.length_c   1.000
_cell.angle_alpha   90.00
_cell.angle_beta   90.00
_cell.angle_gamma   90.00
#
_symmetry.space_group_name_H-M   'P 1'
#
loop_
_entity.id
_entity.type
_entity.pdbx_description
1 polymer ?
#
loop_
_entity_poly.entity_id
_entity_poly.type
_entity_poly.pdbx_seq_one_letter_code
_entity_poly.pdbx_strand_id
1 'polypeptide(L)'
;STAHCAQRPFWLLPQPQALRQHGARLYWNGVLQLLYGPERIEDNWWRDAVSRDYYIAVDSSGQRYWVFHDRLARQWYIHGVFA
;
A
#
# COMPACT_ATOMS: atom_id res chain seq x y z
N SER A 1 -8.89 -15.68 -6.77
CA SER A 1 -8.31 -14.76 -7.73
C SER A 1 -7.86 -13.45 -7.09
N THR A 2 -6.86 -12.86 -7.67
CA THR A 2 -6.30 -11.61 -7.18
C THR A 2 -6.67 -10.44 -8.06
N ALA A 3 -7.70 -10.59 -8.88
CA ALA A 3 -8.05 -9.58 -9.86
C ALA A 3 -8.27 -8.20 -9.21
N HIS A 4 -8.94 -8.16 -8.06
CA HIS A 4 -9.20 -6.91 -7.37
C HIS A 4 -7.93 -6.27 -6.80
N CYS A 5 -6.88 -7.04 -6.57
CA CYS A 5 -5.59 -6.49 -6.15
C CYS A 5 -4.74 -6.07 -7.33
N ALA A 6 -5.12 -6.50 -8.55
CA ALA A 6 -4.43 -6.05 -9.75
C ALA A 6 -4.81 -4.64 -10.16
N GLN A 7 -5.81 -4.04 -9.52
CA GLN A 7 -6.18 -2.66 -9.78
C GLN A 7 -5.04 -1.73 -9.46
N ARG A 8 -4.92 -0.69 -10.25
CA ARG A 8 -3.91 0.35 -10.05
C ARG A 8 -4.59 1.67 -9.74
N PRO A 9 -3.96 2.53 -8.92
CA PRO A 9 -4.57 3.78 -8.52
C PRO A 9 -4.67 4.75 -9.67
N PHE A 10 -5.58 5.69 -9.54
CA PHE A 10 -5.74 6.79 -10.47
C PHE A 10 -4.57 7.77 -10.38
N TRP A 11 -4.09 8.00 -9.17
CA TRP A 11 -2.96 8.88 -8.91
C TRP A 11 -1.86 8.11 -8.20
N LEU A 12 -0.64 8.16 -8.75
CA LEU A 12 0.52 7.68 -8.04
C LEU A 12 1.23 8.85 -7.40
N LEU A 13 1.65 8.67 -6.16
CA LEU A 13 2.51 9.65 -5.52
C LEU A 13 3.88 9.61 -6.18
N PRO A 14 4.55 10.76 -6.33
CA PRO A 14 5.90 10.79 -6.90
C PRO A 14 6.85 9.86 -6.15
N GLN A 15 6.69 9.77 -4.85
CA GLN A 15 7.41 8.83 -4.00
C GLN A 15 6.44 8.26 -2.98
N PRO A 16 6.55 6.97 -2.66
CA PRO A 16 5.79 6.41 -1.56
C PRO A 16 6.11 7.16 -0.27
N GLN A 17 5.10 7.34 0.57
CA GLN A 17 5.27 8.01 1.85
C GLN A 17 4.93 7.06 2.97
N ALA A 18 5.72 7.11 4.05
CA ALA A 18 5.51 6.24 5.19
C ALA A 18 4.18 6.52 5.85
N LEU A 19 3.45 5.45 6.14
CA LEU A 19 2.24 5.53 6.94
C LEU A 19 2.62 5.50 8.42
N ARG A 20 1.84 6.20 9.22
CA ARG A 20 1.94 6.03 10.66
C ARG A 20 1.30 4.70 11.04
N GLN A 21 1.94 4.00 11.96
CA GLN A 21 1.45 2.74 12.47
C GLN A 21 1.42 2.82 13.99
N HIS A 22 0.32 2.36 14.58
CA HIS A 22 0.21 2.26 16.02
C HIS A 22 -0.44 0.93 16.34
N GLY A 23 0.36 0.00 16.86
CA GLY A 23 -0.08 -1.37 17.01
C GLY A 23 -0.38 -1.96 15.64
N ALA A 24 -1.58 -2.52 15.49
CA ALA A 24 -2.02 -3.10 14.22
C ALA A 24 -2.72 -2.09 13.31
N ARG A 25 -2.83 -0.84 13.73
CA ARG A 25 -3.57 0.17 12.98
C ARG A 25 -2.66 1.01 12.14
N LEU A 26 -3.10 1.28 10.92
CA LEU A 26 -2.42 2.17 9.98
C LEU A 26 -3.21 3.47 9.90
N TYR A 27 -2.49 4.58 9.74
CA TYR A 27 -3.08 5.90 9.66
C TYR A 27 -2.50 6.67 8.50
N TRP A 28 -3.36 7.36 7.78
CA TRP A 28 -2.96 8.33 6.79
C TRP A 28 -3.78 9.61 7.00
N ASN A 29 -5.01 9.59 6.61
CA ASN A 29 -5.97 10.64 6.91
C ASN A 29 -7.02 10.02 7.83
N GLY A 30 -6.58 9.71 9.06
CA GLY A 30 -7.35 8.87 9.96
C GLY A 30 -7.01 7.40 9.80
N VAL A 31 -7.76 6.54 10.44
CA VAL A 31 -7.53 5.10 10.42
C VAL A 31 -7.79 4.54 9.03
N LEU A 32 -6.89 3.66 8.58
CA LEU A 32 -7.07 2.92 7.35
C LEU A 32 -7.47 1.49 7.66
N GLN A 33 -8.39 0.96 6.84
CA GLN A 33 -8.78 -0.43 6.87
C GLN A 33 -8.35 -1.09 5.57
N LEU A 34 -7.66 -2.21 5.66
CA LEU A 34 -7.27 -2.96 4.48
C LEU A 34 -8.50 -3.70 3.93
N LEU A 35 -8.78 -3.52 2.64
CA LEU A 35 -9.93 -4.14 2.00
C LEU A 35 -9.54 -5.35 1.18
N TYR A 36 -8.51 -5.21 0.35
CA TYR A 36 -8.09 -6.25 -0.59
C TYR A 36 -6.59 -6.38 -0.55
N GLY A 37 -6.12 -7.57 -0.82
CA GLY A 37 -4.71 -7.87 -0.90
C GLY A 37 -4.34 -9.07 -0.05
N PRO A 38 -3.05 -9.36 -0.01
CA PRO A 38 -1.98 -8.65 -0.71
C PRO A 38 -1.79 -9.11 -2.15
N GLU A 39 -1.26 -8.20 -2.94
CA GLU A 39 -0.61 -8.55 -4.19
C GLU A 39 0.88 -8.33 -4.00
N ARG A 40 1.66 -9.41 -4.12
CA ARG A 40 3.10 -9.30 -3.90
C ARG A 40 3.81 -8.93 -5.17
N ILE A 41 4.60 -7.88 -5.09
CA ILE A 41 5.45 -7.42 -6.17
C ILE A 41 6.89 -7.53 -5.69
N GLU A 42 7.67 -8.33 -6.41
CA GLU A 42 9.09 -8.54 -6.11
C GLU A 42 9.91 -8.24 -7.34
N ASP A 43 11.06 -7.59 -7.10
CA ASP A 43 12.01 -7.29 -8.14
C ASP A 43 13.40 -7.50 -7.57
N ASN A 44 14.15 -8.42 -8.15
CA ASN A 44 15.51 -8.73 -7.73
C ASN A 44 16.52 -8.08 -8.64
N TRP A 45 16.39 -6.81 -8.80
CA TRP A 45 17.37 -6.05 -9.54
C TRP A 45 18.70 -6.14 -8.79
N TRP A 46 19.76 -6.34 -9.51
CA TRP A 46 21.03 -6.63 -8.86
C TRP A 46 21.52 -5.55 -7.89
N ARG A 47 20.97 -4.35 -7.96
CA ARG A 47 21.28 -3.25 -7.06
C ARG A 47 20.25 -3.07 -5.97
N ASP A 48 19.01 -3.17 -6.34
CA ASP A 48 17.91 -2.80 -5.46
C ASP A 48 16.89 -3.91 -5.47
N ALA A 49 16.82 -4.62 -4.36
CA ALA A 49 15.77 -5.60 -4.18
C ALA A 49 14.50 -4.91 -3.73
N VAL A 50 13.39 -5.27 -4.35
CA VAL A 50 12.06 -4.78 -3.95
C VAL A 50 11.21 -5.99 -3.60
N SER A 51 10.57 -5.93 -2.46
CA SER A 51 9.61 -6.95 -2.06
C SER A 51 8.50 -6.26 -1.29
N ARG A 52 7.34 -6.14 -1.92
CA ARG A 52 6.22 -5.35 -1.41
C ARG A 52 4.93 -6.15 -1.48
N ASP A 53 4.16 -6.09 -0.42
CA ASP A 53 2.79 -6.60 -0.39
C ASP A 53 1.85 -5.42 -0.51
N TYR A 54 1.18 -5.31 -1.65
CA TYR A 54 0.25 -4.21 -1.92
C TYR A 54 -1.16 -4.55 -1.51
N TYR A 55 -1.84 -3.54 -0.99
CA TYR A 55 -3.23 -3.65 -0.56
C TYR A 55 -4.01 -2.44 -1.05
N ILE A 56 -5.30 -2.61 -1.15
CA ILE A 56 -6.24 -1.49 -1.26
C ILE A 56 -6.79 -1.25 0.14
N ALA A 57 -6.64 -0.02 0.62
CA ALA A 57 -7.13 0.38 1.93
C ALA A 57 -8.17 1.49 1.79
N VAL A 58 -8.98 1.67 2.81
CA VAL A 58 -10.02 2.70 2.82
C VAL A 58 -9.96 3.45 4.14
N ASP A 59 -10.17 4.76 4.06
CA ASP A 59 -10.33 5.56 5.28
C ASP A 59 -11.81 5.69 5.65
N SER A 60 -12.09 6.41 6.73
CA SER A 60 -13.45 6.55 7.22
C SER A 60 -14.37 7.34 6.31
N SER A 61 -13.81 8.11 5.38
CA SER A 61 -14.61 8.86 4.40
C SER A 61 -14.93 8.04 3.15
N GLY A 62 -14.38 6.85 3.04
CA GLY A 62 -14.56 6.01 1.85
C GLY A 62 -13.51 6.21 0.79
N GLN A 63 -12.54 7.07 1.03
CA GLN A 63 -11.44 7.24 0.08
C GLN A 63 -10.54 6.03 0.11
N ARG A 64 -10.23 5.50 -1.07
CA ARG A 64 -9.39 4.32 -1.22
C ARG A 64 -7.98 4.70 -1.61
N TYR A 65 -7.04 3.93 -1.07
CA TYR A 65 -5.61 4.17 -1.24
C TYR A 65 -4.92 2.88 -1.63
N TRP A 66 -3.83 3.03 -2.36
CA TRP A 66 -2.94 1.92 -2.71
C TRP A 66 -1.78 1.99 -1.74
N VAL A 67 -1.69 1.02 -0.87
CA VAL A 67 -0.70 0.99 0.19
C VAL A 67 0.10 -0.30 0.09
N PHE A 68 1.29 -0.31 0.65
CA PHE A 68 2.05 -1.54 0.66
C PHE A 68 2.86 -1.68 1.94
N HIS A 69 3.10 -2.91 2.28
CA HIS A 69 4.06 -3.27 3.31
C HIS A 69 5.36 -3.66 2.62
N ASP A 70 6.41 -2.90 2.87
CA ASP A 70 7.75 -3.21 2.37
C ASP A 70 8.30 -4.31 3.25
N ARG A 71 8.49 -5.50 2.67
CA ARG A 71 8.90 -6.67 3.45
C ARG A 71 10.34 -6.60 3.89
N LEU A 72 11.16 -5.84 3.20
CA LEU A 72 12.57 -5.68 3.54
C LEU A 72 12.76 -4.63 4.62
N ALA A 73 12.12 -3.50 4.47
CA ALA A 73 12.18 -2.42 5.45
C ALA A 73 11.24 -2.64 6.62
N ARG A 74 10.24 -3.50 6.44
CA ARG A 74 9.22 -3.81 7.46
C ARG A 74 8.47 -2.55 7.85
N GLN A 75 8.07 -1.79 6.84
CA GLN A 75 7.44 -0.50 6.99
C GLN A 75 6.28 -0.39 6.02
N TRP A 76 5.21 0.29 6.43
CA TRP A 76 4.06 0.55 5.58
C TRP A 76 4.18 1.89 4.87
N TYR A 77 3.71 1.92 3.62
CA TYR A 77 3.75 3.12 2.79
C TYR A 77 2.46 3.29 2.03
N ILE A 78 2.12 4.55 1.75
CA ILE A 78 1.10 4.88 0.77
C ILE A 78 1.79 5.21 -0.56
N HIS A 79 1.25 4.67 -1.65
CA HIS A 79 1.84 4.84 -2.98
C HIS A 79 0.90 5.54 -3.94
N GLY A 80 -0.40 5.43 -3.75
CA GLY A 80 -1.34 6.02 -4.65
C GLY A 80 -2.73 6.18 -4.07
N VAL A 81 -3.56 6.86 -4.83
CA VAL A 81 -4.93 7.19 -4.43
C VAL A 81 -5.86 6.75 -5.56
N PHE A 82 -6.93 6.08 -5.21
CA PHE A 82 -7.99 5.73 -6.16
C PHE A 82 -8.99 6.88 -6.26
N ALA A 83 -9.57 7.02 -7.42
CA ALA A 83 -10.58 8.05 -7.63
C ALA A 83 -11.86 7.79 -6.82
#